data_d3cbbd9ffb2d5653fa347ff2eda04cc1
#
_entry.id   d3cbbd9ffb2d5653fa347ff2eda04cc1
#
_cell.length_a   1.000
_cell.length_b   1.000
_cell.length_c   1.000
_cell.angle_alpha   90.00
_cell.angle_beta   90.00
_cell.angle_gamma   90.00
#
_symmetry.space_group_name_H-M   'P 1'
#
loop_
_entity.id
_entity.type
_entity.pdbx_description
1 polymer ?
#
loop_
_entity_poly.entity_id
_entity_poly.type
_entity_poly.pdbx_seq_one_letter_code
_entity_poly.pdbx_strand_id
1 'polypeptide(L)'
;MIKNREKDFKHNGVKVLRSSHRDIRRLKNIYKPALHGFRVWPSSWLLIDYFMRSRLKPNSRIVEVGCGWGIAGISCVKNFNSVVTCVDSDSAVFPYVNLHAKINDVTVTTVQSDFNDLCENNMKNMEIMIGSDICF
;
A
#
# COMPACT_ATOMS: atom_id res chain seq x y z
N MET A 1 12.91 17.56 -28.37
CA MET A 1 13.07 17.52 -26.91
C MET A 1 11.90 16.73 -26.31
N ILE A 2 12.09 15.46 -26.06
CA ILE A 2 11.07 14.62 -25.39
C ILE A 2 11.13 14.99 -23.91
N LYS A 3 10.20 15.83 -23.46
CA LYS A 3 10.04 16.12 -22.03
C LYS A 3 9.68 14.82 -21.33
N ASN A 4 10.58 14.37 -20.47
CA ASN A 4 10.42 13.25 -19.56
C ASN A 4 9.12 13.43 -18.76
N ARG A 5 8.05 12.77 -19.18
CA ARG A 5 6.75 12.73 -18.47
C ARG A 5 6.66 11.56 -17.48
N GLU A 6 7.77 11.10 -16.98
CA GLU A 6 7.81 10.20 -15.82
C GLU A 6 7.56 11.05 -14.57
N LYS A 7 6.30 11.43 -14.37
CA LYS A 7 5.97 12.25 -13.19
C LYS A 7 5.58 11.32 -12.06
N ASP A 8 6.48 11.20 -11.10
CA ASP A 8 6.16 10.74 -9.76
C ASP A 8 5.15 11.69 -9.14
N PHE A 9 4.24 11.13 -8.40
CA PHE A 9 3.34 11.89 -7.56
C PHE A 9 3.79 11.76 -6.12
N LYS A 10 3.82 12.86 -5.37
CA LYS A 10 4.21 12.85 -3.95
C LYS A 10 3.09 13.43 -3.10
N HIS A 11 2.68 12.69 -2.08
CA HIS A 11 1.65 13.08 -1.14
C HIS A 11 2.07 12.74 0.30
N ASN A 12 2.10 13.75 1.18
CA ASN A 12 2.55 13.59 2.57
C ASN A 12 3.87 12.81 2.70
N GLY A 13 4.85 13.14 1.86
CA GLY A 13 6.17 12.51 1.86
C GLY A 13 6.25 11.17 1.13
N VAL A 14 5.12 10.58 0.73
CA VAL A 14 5.07 9.29 0.02
C VAL A 14 5.12 9.51 -1.49
N LYS A 15 6.07 8.85 -2.15
CA LYS A 15 6.19 8.82 -3.61
C LYS A 15 5.30 7.72 -4.17
N VAL A 16 4.55 8.05 -5.21
CA VAL A 16 3.72 7.08 -5.94
C VAL A 16 3.97 7.22 -7.43
N LEU A 17 4.19 6.10 -8.08
CA LEU A 17 4.37 6.06 -9.52
C LEU A 17 3.01 6.06 -10.22
N ARG A 18 2.88 6.89 -11.25
CA ARG A 18 1.66 6.93 -12.07
C ARG A 18 1.54 5.67 -12.93
N SER A 19 0.33 5.35 -13.34
CA SER A 19 0.06 4.25 -14.26
C SER A 19 0.84 4.33 -15.59
N SER A 20 1.25 5.52 -15.99
CA SER A 20 2.07 5.75 -17.19
C SER A 20 3.57 5.56 -16.96
N HIS A 21 4.01 5.37 -15.70
CA HIS A 21 5.42 5.16 -15.40
C HIS A 21 5.93 3.85 -16.02
N ARG A 22 7.16 3.86 -16.52
CA ARG A 22 7.78 2.70 -17.19
C ARG A 22 7.71 1.43 -16.33
N ASP A 23 8.06 1.52 -15.07
CA ASP A 23 8.08 0.36 -14.17
C ASP A 23 6.68 -0.17 -13.87
N ILE A 24 5.69 0.72 -13.73
CA ILE A 24 4.28 0.31 -13.57
C ILE A 24 3.78 -0.40 -14.83
N ARG A 25 4.07 0.14 -16.02
CA ARG A 25 3.69 -0.53 -17.29
C ARG A 25 4.35 -1.90 -17.42
N ARG A 26 5.61 -2.02 -17.02
CA ARG A 26 6.33 -3.30 -17.00
C ARG A 26 5.65 -4.30 -16.06
N LEU A 27 5.30 -3.89 -14.84
CA LEU A 27 4.58 -4.75 -13.90
C LEU A 27 3.21 -5.18 -14.43
N LYS A 28 2.46 -4.26 -15.07
CA LYS A 28 1.14 -4.56 -15.66
C LYS A 28 1.21 -5.59 -16.79
N ASN A 29 2.32 -5.70 -17.47
CA ASN A 29 2.51 -6.73 -18.50
C ASN A 29 2.72 -8.13 -17.90
N ILE A 30 3.26 -8.21 -16.69
CA ILE A 30 3.60 -9.47 -16.02
C ILE A 30 2.54 -9.86 -14.99
N TYR A 31 2.13 -8.90 -14.17
CA TYR A 31 1.21 -9.09 -13.04
C TYR A 31 -0.07 -8.31 -13.29
N LYS A 32 -1.17 -9.04 -13.47
CA LYS A 32 -2.49 -8.47 -13.78
C LYS A 32 -3.44 -8.73 -12.62
N PRO A 33 -3.54 -7.81 -11.64
CA PRO A 33 -4.50 -7.94 -10.56
C PRO A 33 -5.92 -8.16 -11.08
N ALA A 34 -6.59 -9.18 -10.59
CA ALA A 34 -7.89 -9.62 -11.11
C ALA A 34 -9.06 -8.76 -10.63
N LEU A 35 -8.97 -8.21 -9.41
CA LEU A 35 -10.04 -7.43 -8.81
C LEU A 35 -9.77 -5.93 -8.97
N HIS A 36 -9.62 -5.21 -7.86
CA HIS A 36 -9.48 -3.76 -7.85
C HIS A 36 -8.03 -3.28 -7.68
N GLY A 37 -7.05 -4.19 -7.71
CA GLY A 37 -5.64 -3.92 -7.44
C GLY A 37 -4.83 -3.32 -8.61
N PHE A 38 -5.48 -2.74 -9.61
CA PHE A 38 -4.82 -2.23 -10.82
C PHE A 38 -4.42 -0.75 -10.74
N ARG A 39 -4.77 -0.06 -9.67
CA ARG A 39 -4.43 1.36 -9.43
C ARG A 39 -4.48 1.71 -7.95
N VAL A 40 -3.97 2.89 -7.60
CA VAL A 40 -4.20 3.50 -6.29
C VAL A 40 -5.57 4.19 -6.29
N TRP A 41 -6.37 3.89 -5.28
CA TRP A 41 -7.71 4.45 -5.12
C TRP A 41 -7.68 5.73 -4.27
N PRO A 42 -8.56 6.70 -4.53
CA PRO A 42 -8.60 7.97 -3.80
C PRO A 42 -8.74 7.83 -2.28
N SER A 43 -9.42 6.78 -1.80
CA SER A 43 -9.60 6.51 -0.38
C SER A 43 -8.28 6.30 0.37
N SER A 44 -7.23 5.81 -0.30
CA SER A 44 -5.90 5.70 0.29
C SER A 44 -5.34 7.07 0.69
N TRP A 45 -5.58 8.10 -0.11
CA TRP A 45 -5.15 9.47 0.19
C TRP A 45 -5.90 10.07 1.37
N LEU A 46 -7.20 9.81 1.45
CA LEU A 46 -8.03 10.25 2.59
C LEU A 46 -7.56 9.60 3.89
N LEU A 47 -7.22 8.32 3.84
CA LEU A 47 -6.72 7.58 5.01
C LEU A 47 -5.35 8.12 5.46
N ILE A 48 -4.45 8.42 4.53
CA ILE A 48 -3.16 9.05 4.81
C ILE A 48 -3.35 10.42 5.47
N ASP A 49 -4.22 11.26 4.91
CA ASP A 49 -4.51 12.58 5.45
C ASP A 49 -5.12 12.50 6.86
N TYR A 50 -5.97 11.53 7.09
CA TYR A 50 -6.54 11.27 8.42
C TYR A 50 -5.43 10.94 9.44
N PHE A 51 -4.51 10.04 9.10
CA PHE A 51 -3.41 9.68 10.02
C PHE A 51 -2.46 10.86 10.29
N MET A 52 -2.20 11.68 9.29
CA MET A 52 -1.37 12.88 9.48
C MET A 52 -2.01 13.89 10.42
N ARG A 53 -3.33 14.01 10.41
CA ARG A 53 -4.09 14.91 11.30
C ARG A 53 -4.28 14.32 12.70
N SER A 54 -4.67 13.06 12.78
CA SER A 54 -4.95 12.38 14.05
C SER A 54 -3.69 11.96 14.80
N ARG A 55 -2.52 12.07 14.18
CA ARG A 55 -1.22 11.66 14.72
C ARG A 55 -1.24 10.21 15.19
N LEU A 56 -1.17 9.30 14.23
CA LEU A 56 -1.02 7.88 14.49
C LEU A 56 0.14 7.64 15.49
N LYS A 57 -0.10 6.79 16.48
CA LYS A 57 0.92 6.45 17.47
C LYS A 57 2.16 5.87 16.79
N PRO A 58 3.36 6.44 16.99
CA PRO A 58 4.58 5.90 16.41
C PRO A 58 4.86 4.47 16.83
N ASN A 59 5.56 3.74 15.97
CA ASN A 59 5.98 2.35 16.20
C ASN A 59 4.83 1.34 16.37
N SER A 60 3.62 1.69 15.99
CA SER A 60 2.47 0.77 16.05
C SER A 60 2.64 -0.37 15.05
N ARG A 61 2.10 -1.54 15.41
CA ARG A 61 1.98 -2.69 14.51
C ARG A 61 0.65 -2.63 13.80
N ILE A 62 0.70 -2.53 12.48
CA ILE A 62 -0.46 -2.28 11.63
C ILE A 62 -0.61 -3.41 10.61
N VAL A 63 -1.84 -3.84 10.41
CA VAL A 63 -2.22 -4.64 9.27
C VAL A 63 -3.09 -3.82 8.32
N GLU A 64 -2.71 -3.77 7.05
CA GLU A 64 -3.52 -3.18 5.98
C GLU A 64 -4.19 -4.31 5.21
N VAL A 65 -5.50 -4.40 5.30
CA VAL A 65 -6.31 -5.41 4.61
C VAL A 65 -6.84 -4.87 3.30
N GLY A 66 -6.86 -5.72 2.26
CA GLY A 66 -7.17 -5.28 0.91
C GLY A 66 -6.18 -4.20 0.44
N CYS A 67 -4.89 -4.42 0.65
CA CYS A 67 -3.89 -3.38 0.56
C CYS A 67 -3.69 -2.81 -0.86
N GLY A 68 -4.04 -3.54 -1.90
CA GLY A 68 -3.72 -3.13 -3.27
C GLY A 68 -2.24 -2.84 -3.43
N TRP A 69 -1.88 -1.62 -3.79
CA TRP A 69 -0.46 -1.21 -3.91
C TRP A 69 0.20 -0.84 -2.58
N GLY A 70 -0.51 -0.93 -1.46
CA GLY A 70 0.03 -0.74 -0.12
C GLY A 70 0.40 0.69 0.24
N ILE A 71 -0.13 1.69 -0.43
CA ILE A 71 0.29 3.09 -0.26
C ILE A 71 -0.02 3.61 1.14
N ALA A 72 -1.18 3.28 1.70
CA ALA A 72 -1.55 3.71 3.05
C ALA A 72 -0.61 3.09 4.10
N GLY A 73 -0.33 1.79 4.00
CA GLY A 73 0.63 1.11 4.87
C GLY A 73 2.05 1.67 4.74
N ILE A 74 2.52 1.91 3.53
CA ILE A 74 3.82 2.53 3.26
C ILE A 74 3.90 3.92 3.91
N SER A 75 2.83 4.69 3.85
CA SER A 75 2.75 5.98 4.53
C SER A 75 2.91 5.85 6.05
N CYS A 76 2.31 4.83 6.65
CA CYS A 76 2.43 4.57 8.08
C CYS A 76 3.87 4.24 8.48
N VAL A 77 4.59 3.44 7.68
CA VAL A 77 6.02 3.18 7.94
C VAL A 77 6.83 4.45 7.82
N LYS A 78 6.64 5.19 6.73
CA LYS A 78 7.46 6.36 6.41
C LYS A 78 7.28 7.51 7.40
N ASN A 79 6.04 7.79 7.81
CA ASN A 79 5.71 8.95 8.62
C ASN A 79 5.64 8.66 10.13
N PHE A 80 5.42 7.41 10.52
CA PHE A 80 5.21 7.04 11.93
C PHE A 80 6.10 5.89 12.39
N ASN A 81 7.03 5.43 11.55
CA ASN A 81 7.90 4.29 11.86
C ASN A 81 7.12 3.03 12.27
N SER A 82 5.95 2.82 11.71
CA SER A 82 5.10 1.67 11.99
C SER A 82 5.69 0.39 11.42
N VAL A 83 5.34 -0.74 12.00
CA VAL A 83 5.59 -2.07 11.43
C VAL A 83 4.33 -2.53 10.70
N VAL A 84 4.38 -2.65 9.38
CA VAL A 84 3.19 -2.86 8.56
C VAL A 84 3.25 -4.20 7.85
N THR A 85 2.13 -4.94 7.94
CA THR A 85 1.82 -6.10 7.13
C THR A 85 0.72 -5.74 6.14
N CYS A 86 1.02 -5.84 4.85
CA CYS A 86 0.06 -5.63 3.76
C CYS A 86 -0.57 -6.97 3.38
N VAL A 87 -1.89 -7.04 3.48
CA VAL A 87 -2.67 -8.26 3.19
C VAL A 87 -3.58 -8.02 1.99
N ASP A 88 -3.57 -8.95 1.05
CA ASP A 88 -4.50 -8.95 -0.07
C ASP A 88 -4.79 -10.40 -0.49
N SER A 89 -5.98 -10.66 -1.01
CA SER A 89 -6.34 -11.95 -1.57
C SER A 89 -5.67 -12.22 -2.91
N ASP A 90 -5.32 -11.15 -3.63
CA ASP A 90 -4.67 -11.22 -4.93
C ASP A 90 -3.17 -10.92 -4.82
N SER A 91 -2.34 -11.95 -4.85
CA SER A 91 -0.88 -11.81 -4.78
C SER A 91 -0.27 -11.02 -5.94
N ALA A 92 -1.00 -10.82 -7.03
CA ALA A 92 -0.54 -10.02 -8.16
C ALA A 92 -0.34 -8.53 -7.83
N VAL A 93 -0.87 -8.05 -6.69
CA VAL A 93 -0.65 -6.69 -6.20
C VAL A 93 0.72 -6.52 -5.50
N PHE A 94 1.31 -7.58 -4.98
CA PHE A 94 2.53 -7.47 -4.16
C PHE A 94 3.77 -6.94 -4.89
N PRO A 95 3.99 -7.22 -6.18
CA PRO A 95 5.07 -6.56 -6.91
C PRO A 95 4.94 -5.03 -6.94
N TYR A 96 3.70 -4.50 -6.96
CA TYR A 96 3.44 -3.05 -6.87
C TYR A 96 3.70 -2.52 -5.46
N VAL A 97 3.32 -3.27 -4.43
CA VAL A 97 3.66 -2.95 -3.02
C VAL A 97 5.17 -2.86 -2.85
N ASN A 98 5.90 -3.88 -3.31
CA ASN A 98 7.35 -3.96 -3.17
C ASN A 98 8.08 -2.83 -3.93
N LEU A 99 7.61 -2.49 -5.13
CA LEU A 99 8.13 -1.37 -5.89
C LEU A 99 7.95 -0.05 -5.14
N HIS A 100 6.75 0.21 -4.61
CA HIS A 100 6.46 1.44 -3.88
C HIS A 100 7.17 1.51 -2.52
N ALA A 101 7.32 0.39 -1.81
CA ALA A 101 8.13 0.32 -0.60
C ALA A 101 9.60 0.69 -0.91
N LYS A 102 10.16 0.12 -1.97
CA LYS A 102 11.54 0.39 -2.40
C LYS A 102 11.78 1.86 -2.73
N ILE A 103 10.93 2.50 -3.53
CA ILE A 103 11.12 3.90 -3.90
C ILE A 103 10.89 4.89 -2.75
N ASN A 104 10.26 4.42 -1.68
CA ASN A 104 10.05 5.19 -0.44
C ASN A 104 11.06 4.86 0.66
N ASP A 105 12.01 3.97 0.39
CA ASP A 105 13.02 3.52 1.35
C ASP A 105 12.42 2.94 2.65
N VAL A 106 11.35 2.17 2.51
CA VAL A 106 10.70 1.50 3.62
C VAL A 106 10.56 0.01 3.36
N THR A 107 10.33 -0.76 4.42
CA THR A 107 10.08 -2.20 4.37
C THR A 107 8.69 -2.49 4.90
N VAL A 108 7.94 -3.32 4.17
CA VAL A 108 6.65 -3.88 4.59
C VAL A 108 6.65 -5.39 4.37
N THR A 109 5.86 -6.10 5.15
CA THR A 109 5.61 -7.53 4.94
C THR A 109 4.36 -7.69 4.09
N THR A 110 4.36 -8.65 3.17
CA THR A 110 3.19 -8.99 2.36
C THR A 110 2.68 -10.38 2.71
N VAL A 111 1.37 -10.52 2.85
CA VAL A 111 0.70 -11.79 3.14
C VAL A 111 -0.50 -11.96 2.23
N GLN A 112 -0.55 -13.05 1.47
CA GLN A 112 -1.75 -13.40 0.72
C GLN A 112 -2.76 -14.06 1.65
N SER A 113 -3.91 -13.45 1.82
CA SER A 113 -5.01 -13.98 2.62
C SER A 113 -6.33 -13.37 2.20
N ASP A 114 -7.37 -14.18 2.25
CA ASP A 114 -8.74 -13.74 2.18
C ASP A 114 -9.19 -13.18 3.55
N PHE A 115 -10.22 -12.33 3.58
CA PHE A 115 -10.78 -11.81 4.83
C PHE A 115 -11.29 -12.91 5.77
N ASN A 116 -11.84 -13.97 5.20
CA ASN A 116 -12.33 -15.11 5.96
C ASN A 116 -11.20 -15.92 6.64
N ASP A 117 -9.98 -15.83 6.11
CA ASP A 117 -8.82 -16.55 6.62
C ASP A 117 -7.99 -15.71 7.58
N LEU A 118 -8.35 -14.43 7.77
CA LEU A 118 -7.74 -13.56 8.78
C LEU A 118 -8.24 -14.01 10.16
N CYS A 119 -7.41 -14.75 10.86
CA CYS A 119 -7.70 -15.27 12.19
C CYS A 119 -6.77 -14.68 13.25
N GLU A 120 -7.09 -14.91 14.52
CA GLU A 120 -6.29 -14.42 15.65
C GLU A 120 -4.80 -14.78 15.53
N ASN A 121 -4.47 -15.94 14.97
CA ASN A 121 -3.08 -16.37 14.81
C ASN A 121 -2.31 -15.52 13.80
N ASN A 122 -2.96 -15.09 12.71
CA ASN A 122 -2.35 -14.24 11.69
C ASN A 122 -2.30 -12.77 12.12
N MET A 123 -3.16 -12.39 13.06
CA MET A 123 -3.34 -11.03 13.56
C MET A 123 -2.69 -10.83 14.94
N LYS A 124 -2.03 -11.85 15.46
CA LYS A 124 -1.40 -11.80 16.78
C LYS A 124 -0.37 -10.66 16.83
N ASN A 125 -0.49 -9.84 17.88
CA ASN A 125 0.34 -8.64 18.10
C ASN A 125 0.07 -7.46 17.15
N MET A 126 -0.98 -7.49 16.32
CA MET A 126 -1.41 -6.31 15.57
C MET A 126 -2.19 -5.38 16.50
N GLU A 127 -1.85 -4.09 16.45
CA GLU A 127 -2.47 -3.06 17.30
C GLU A 127 -3.57 -2.31 16.52
N ILE A 128 -3.38 -2.16 15.21
CA ILE A 128 -4.26 -1.37 14.34
C ILE A 128 -4.53 -2.15 13.06
N MET A 129 -5.78 -2.20 12.66
CA MET A 129 -6.20 -2.65 11.34
C MET A 129 -6.66 -1.46 10.52
N ILE A 130 -6.14 -1.34 9.32
CA ILE A 130 -6.54 -0.32 8.36
C ILE A 130 -7.02 -0.96 7.07
N GLY A 131 -7.90 -0.28 6.37
CA GLY A 131 -8.38 -0.69 5.06
C GLY A 131 -9.08 0.47 4.38
N SER A 132 -8.95 0.53 3.07
CA SER A 132 -9.63 1.51 2.24
C SER A 132 -10.22 0.82 1.01
N ASP A 133 -11.45 1.21 0.63
CA ASP A 133 -12.19 0.61 -0.51
C ASP A 133 -12.32 -0.93 -0.42
N ILE A 134 -12.62 -1.45 0.77
CA ILE A 134 -12.74 -2.90 1.03
C ILE A 134 -14.18 -3.39 1.17
N CYS A 135 -15.16 -2.52 1.07
CA CYS A 135 -16.59 -2.83 1.13
C CYS A 135 -17.17 -2.89 -0.29
N PHE A 136 -17.35 -4.08 -0.80
CA PHE A 136 -17.95 -4.33 -2.13
C PHE A 136 -19.23 -5.13 -2.02
#